data_59776bd2f01ce3758a6aa596d53a8319
#
_entry.id   59776bd2f01ce3758a6aa596d53a8319
#
_cell.length_a   1.000
_cell.length_b   1.000
_cell.length_c   1.000
_cell.angle_alpha   90.00
_cell.angle_beta   90.00
_cell.angle_gamma   90.00
#
_symmetry.space_group_name_H-M   'P 1'
#
loop_
_entity.id
_entity.type
_entity.pdbx_description
1 polymer ?
#
loop_
_entity_poly.entity_id
_entity_poly.type
_entity_poly.pdbx_seq_one_letter_code
_entity_poly.pdbx_strand_id
1 'polypeptide(L)'
;MRKNIGLLINDLNTPFTSEAVKGAELGARAIDANMYIFPGMYLDNTLISDDHLQYEYQYNTLFQFANDNHLDILYIMMGLIGCRIDLDARRRFLAQFLGIPVVILYTDMPGYPSMIFDNQGAFMQGIRHLIVDHGAKNIGYVSGPKTNIDAMERLNAYRKVLEEQNIPYNENYVVYGNFEDSSEKLIGAFVSTLRN
;
A
#
# COMPACT_ATOMS: atom_id res chain seq x y z
N MET A 1 -9.78 -27.61 18.20
CA MET A 1 -10.18 -27.34 16.83
C MET A 1 -9.17 -26.34 16.25
N ARG A 2 -8.60 -26.59 15.08
CA ARG A 2 -7.69 -25.64 14.42
C ARG A 2 -8.41 -24.35 14.12
N LYS A 3 -7.75 -23.21 14.33
CA LYS A 3 -8.27 -21.92 13.98
C LYS A 3 -8.19 -21.70 12.46
N ASN A 4 -9.17 -21.02 11.91
CA ASN A 4 -9.25 -20.67 10.50
C ASN A 4 -8.94 -19.19 10.32
N ILE A 5 -7.85 -18.89 9.63
CA ILE A 5 -7.39 -17.53 9.36
C ILE A 5 -7.63 -17.23 7.88
N GLY A 6 -8.31 -16.13 7.58
CA GLY A 6 -8.47 -15.62 6.22
C GLY A 6 -7.50 -14.46 5.92
N LEU A 7 -7.06 -14.35 4.66
CA LEU A 7 -6.31 -13.22 4.14
C LEU A 7 -6.89 -12.78 2.81
N LEU A 8 -7.44 -11.56 2.74
CA LEU A 8 -7.79 -10.91 1.49
C LEU A 8 -6.58 -10.14 0.97
N ILE A 9 -6.21 -10.42 -0.26
CA ILE A 9 -5.03 -9.87 -0.91
C ILE A 9 -5.33 -9.53 -2.37
N ASN A 10 -4.66 -8.53 -2.93
CA ASN A 10 -4.65 -8.32 -4.37
C ASN A 10 -3.69 -9.32 -5.04
N ASP A 11 -3.43 -9.17 -6.30
CA ASP A 11 -2.55 -10.00 -7.12
C ASP A 11 -1.44 -10.74 -6.36
N LEU A 12 -1.38 -12.08 -6.52
CA LEU A 12 -0.36 -12.94 -5.89
C LEU A 12 1.00 -12.90 -6.60
N ASN A 13 1.07 -12.31 -7.79
CA ASN A 13 2.25 -12.40 -8.66
C ASN A 13 3.29 -11.30 -8.38
N THR A 14 3.00 -10.34 -7.50
CA THR A 14 4.00 -9.33 -7.14
C THR A 14 4.97 -9.87 -6.08
N PRO A 15 6.24 -9.46 -6.08
CA PRO A 15 7.18 -9.84 -5.03
C PRO A 15 6.69 -9.47 -3.63
N PHE A 16 6.07 -8.32 -3.47
CA PHE A 16 5.55 -7.83 -2.18
C PHE A 16 4.44 -8.75 -1.63
N THR A 17 3.45 -9.09 -2.44
CA THR A 17 2.34 -9.94 -2.02
C THR A 17 2.78 -11.37 -1.78
N SER A 18 3.72 -11.89 -2.58
CA SER A 18 4.32 -13.22 -2.37
C SER A 18 5.03 -13.33 -1.01
N GLU A 19 5.82 -12.32 -0.63
CA GLU A 19 6.49 -12.32 0.67
C GLU A 19 5.50 -12.16 1.84
N ALA A 20 4.47 -11.34 1.67
CA ALA A 20 3.41 -11.20 2.67
C ALA A 20 2.66 -12.52 2.91
N VAL A 21 2.35 -13.25 1.84
CA VAL A 21 1.72 -14.59 1.93
C VAL A 21 2.63 -15.59 2.64
N LYS A 22 3.92 -15.63 2.31
CA LYS A 22 4.88 -16.50 3.01
C LYS A 22 4.95 -16.18 4.51
N GLY A 23 4.99 -14.90 4.86
CA GLY A 23 4.97 -14.47 6.26
C GLY A 23 3.71 -14.89 6.99
N ALA A 24 2.54 -14.73 6.37
CA ALA A 24 1.25 -15.14 6.92
C ALA A 24 1.18 -16.67 7.10
N GLU A 25 1.68 -17.43 6.12
CA GLU A 25 1.75 -18.90 6.19
C GLU A 25 2.65 -19.38 7.34
N LEU A 26 3.83 -18.77 7.49
CA LEU A 26 4.72 -19.07 8.62
C LEU A 26 4.05 -18.77 9.97
N GLY A 27 3.36 -17.66 10.08
CA GLY A 27 2.60 -17.30 11.28
C GLY A 27 1.47 -18.30 11.59
N ALA A 28 0.70 -18.68 10.59
CA ALA A 28 -0.38 -19.68 10.74
C ALA A 28 0.17 -21.05 11.18
N ARG A 29 1.28 -21.50 10.57
CA ARG A 29 1.97 -22.74 10.96
C ARG A 29 2.46 -22.71 12.40
N ALA A 30 3.01 -21.58 12.86
CA ALA A 30 3.55 -21.44 14.21
C ALA A 30 2.50 -21.62 15.31
N ILE A 31 1.22 -21.36 15.01
CA ILE A 31 0.10 -21.51 15.94
C ILE A 31 -0.82 -22.67 15.57
N ASP A 32 -0.42 -23.55 14.67
CA ASP A 32 -1.22 -24.69 14.17
C ASP A 32 -2.61 -24.27 13.65
N ALA A 33 -2.68 -23.20 12.85
CA ALA A 33 -3.89 -22.71 12.22
C ALA A 33 -3.99 -23.09 10.72
N ASN A 34 -5.22 -23.15 10.22
CA ASN A 34 -5.47 -23.21 8.78
C ASN A 34 -5.40 -21.79 8.20
N MET A 35 -4.81 -21.66 7.02
CA MET A 35 -4.72 -20.39 6.28
C MET A 35 -5.52 -20.47 4.98
N TYR A 36 -6.44 -19.54 4.80
CA TYR A 36 -7.24 -19.37 3.58
C TYR A 36 -6.84 -18.05 2.93
N ILE A 37 -6.42 -18.09 1.68
CA ILE A 37 -6.02 -16.90 0.92
C ILE A 37 -7.08 -16.66 -0.15
N PHE A 38 -7.60 -15.44 -0.19
CA PHE A 38 -8.60 -14.98 -1.14
C PHE A 38 -7.95 -13.91 -2.04
N PRO A 39 -7.37 -14.32 -3.17
CA PRO A 39 -6.77 -13.36 -4.09
C PRO A 39 -7.84 -12.65 -4.89
N GLY A 40 -7.73 -11.35 -5.00
CA GLY A 40 -8.55 -10.51 -5.86
C GLY A 40 -7.68 -9.48 -6.55
N MET A 41 -8.25 -8.32 -6.81
CA MET A 41 -7.57 -7.18 -7.42
C MET A 41 -7.93 -5.90 -6.66
N TYR A 42 -7.56 -4.75 -7.20
CA TYR A 42 -7.97 -3.47 -6.62
C TYR A 42 -9.49 -3.31 -6.63
N LEU A 43 -10.04 -2.68 -5.59
CA LEU A 43 -11.49 -2.46 -5.49
C LEU A 43 -12.02 -1.46 -6.51
N ASP A 44 -11.17 -0.60 -7.04
CA ASP A 44 -11.48 0.30 -8.14
C ASP A 44 -10.40 0.23 -9.22
N ASN A 45 -10.81 -0.16 -10.42
CA ASN A 45 -9.97 -0.26 -11.60
C ASN A 45 -10.26 0.85 -12.64
N THR A 46 -11.07 1.85 -12.30
CA THR A 46 -11.47 2.93 -13.24
C THR A 46 -10.30 3.81 -13.70
N LEU A 47 -9.17 3.75 -13.00
CA LEU A 47 -7.95 4.51 -13.34
C LEU A 47 -6.99 3.76 -14.28
N ILE A 48 -7.30 2.52 -14.64
CA ILE A 48 -6.46 1.72 -15.53
C ILE A 48 -6.85 2.04 -16.97
N SER A 49 -5.91 2.59 -17.71
CA SER A 49 -6.10 2.95 -19.12
C SER A 49 -6.01 1.77 -20.10
N ASP A 50 -5.70 0.58 -19.60
CA ASP A 50 -5.58 -0.63 -20.40
C ASP A 50 -6.93 -1.37 -20.45
N ASP A 51 -7.50 -1.49 -21.66
CA ASP A 51 -8.79 -2.14 -21.87
C ASP A 51 -8.82 -3.60 -21.41
N HIS A 52 -7.67 -4.27 -21.33
CA HIS A 52 -7.59 -5.66 -20.85
C HIS A 52 -7.75 -5.76 -19.33
N LEU A 53 -7.38 -4.73 -18.58
CA LEU A 53 -7.41 -4.73 -17.13
C LEU A 53 -8.75 -4.22 -16.55
N GLN A 54 -9.61 -3.62 -17.36
CA GLN A 54 -10.89 -3.05 -16.90
C GLN A 54 -11.84 -4.10 -16.29
N TYR A 55 -11.66 -5.38 -16.59
CA TYR A 55 -12.49 -6.48 -16.08
C TYR A 55 -11.88 -7.20 -14.87
N GLU A 56 -10.71 -6.83 -14.42
CA GLU A 56 -10.03 -7.49 -13.29
C GLU A 56 -10.83 -7.43 -11.98
N TYR A 57 -11.71 -6.42 -11.82
CA TYR A 57 -12.60 -6.34 -10.66
C TYR A 57 -13.47 -7.60 -10.47
N GLN A 58 -13.68 -8.40 -11.51
CA GLN A 58 -14.43 -9.67 -11.44
C GLN A 58 -13.73 -10.68 -10.53
N TYR A 59 -12.40 -10.64 -10.38
CA TYR A 59 -11.66 -11.47 -9.43
C TYR A 59 -12.05 -11.16 -7.99
N ASN A 60 -12.60 -9.97 -7.71
CA ASN A 60 -13.02 -9.56 -6.37
C ASN A 60 -14.25 -10.35 -5.86
N THR A 61 -14.91 -11.12 -6.71
CA THR A 61 -15.93 -12.08 -6.27
C THR A 61 -15.35 -13.15 -5.36
N LEU A 62 -14.04 -13.43 -5.46
CA LEU A 62 -13.34 -14.37 -4.57
C LEU A 62 -13.33 -13.90 -3.12
N PHE A 63 -13.41 -12.59 -2.85
CA PHE A 63 -13.48 -12.07 -1.49
C PHE A 63 -14.76 -12.50 -0.76
N GLN A 64 -15.87 -12.76 -1.50
CA GLN A 64 -17.14 -13.20 -0.90
C GLN A 64 -17.02 -14.57 -0.25
N PHE A 65 -16.14 -15.45 -0.74
CA PHE A 65 -15.91 -16.78 -0.16
C PHE A 65 -15.33 -16.72 1.26
N ALA A 66 -14.79 -15.57 1.69
CA ALA A 66 -14.37 -15.40 3.07
C ALA A 66 -15.53 -15.57 4.06
N ASN A 67 -16.76 -15.22 3.69
CA ASN A 67 -17.94 -15.39 4.52
C ASN A 67 -18.36 -16.86 4.69
N ASP A 68 -18.06 -17.72 3.73
CA ASP A 68 -18.52 -19.11 3.68
C ASP A 68 -17.57 -20.09 4.42
N ASN A 69 -16.36 -19.63 4.79
CA ASN A 69 -15.29 -20.50 5.28
C ASN A 69 -15.16 -20.55 6.82
N HIS A 70 -16.16 -20.09 7.57
CA HIS A 70 -16.16 -20.12 9.05
C HIS A 70 -14.84 -19.64 9.65
N LEU A 71 -14.40 -18.44 9.26
CA LEU A 71 -13.15 -17.85 9.70
C LEU A 71 -13.23 -17.39 11.15
N ASP A 72 -12.20 -17.68 11.95
CA ASP A 72 -12.04 -17.13 13.30
C ASP A 72 -11.52 -15.69 13.26
N ILE A 73 -10.78 -15.32 12.21
CA ILE A 73 -10.25 -13.97 11.96
C ILE A 73 -9.98 -13.76 10.48
N LEU A 74 -10.16 -12.55 10.00
CA LEU A 74 -9.91 -12.13 8.64
C LEU A 74 -8.93 -10.96 8.59
N TYR A 75 -7.78 -11.17 7.99
CA TYR A 75 -6.84 -10.11 7.66
C TYR A 75 -7.14 -9.55 6.27
N ILE A 76 -7.21 -8.24 6.15
CA ILE A 76 -7.51 -7.57 4.88
C ILE A 76 -6.38 -6.61 4.53
N MET A 77 -5.69 -6.84 3.44
CA MET A 77 -4.63 -5.97 2.93
C MET A 77 -5.23 -4.69 2.29
N MET A 78 -5.99 -3.94 3.10
CA MET A 78 -6.75 -2.77 2.65
C MET A 78 -5.86 -1.67 2.07
N GLY A 79 -4.63 -1.52 2.55
CA GLY A 79 -3.66 -0.59 1.98
C GLY A 79 -3.28 -0.91 0.53
N LEU A 80 -3.52 -2.15 0.07
CA LEU A 80 -3.34 -2.57 -1.32
C LEU A 80 -4.67 -2.60 -2.06
N ILE A 81 -5.60 -3.49 -1.66
CA ILE A 81 -6.86 -3.69 -2.40
C ILE A 81 -7.73 -2.43 -2.45
N GLY A 82 -7.68 -1.59 -1.41
CA GLY A 82 -8.46 -0.36 -1.26
C GLY A 82 -7.66 0.93 -1.46
N CYS A 83 -6.45 0.89 -2.01
CA CYS A 83 -5.59 2.08 -2.12
C CYS A 83 -6.12 3.15 -3.09
N ARG A 84 -7.08 2.79 -3.94
CA ARG A 84 -7.65 3.66 -4.99
C ARG A 84 -9.04 4.18 -4.65
N ILE A 85 -9.65 3.73 -3.56
CA ILE A 85 -11.00 4.12 -3.13
C ILE A 85 -10.96 4.99 -1.86
N ASP A 86 -12.00 5.79 -1.68
CA ASP A 86 -12.17 6.64 -0.51
C ASP A 86 -12.55 5.84 0.76
N LEU A 87 -12.57 6.54 1.89
CA LEU A 87 -12.87 5.94 3.19
C LEU A 87 -14.28 5.33 3.27
N ASP A 88 -15.27 5.97 2.64
CA ASP A 88 -16.64 5.49 2.68
C ASP A 88 -16.83 4.23 1.82
N ALA A 89 -16.15 4.15 0.67
CA ALA A 89 -16.12 2.94 -0.14
C ALA A 89 -15.42 1.78 0.60
N ARG A 90 -14.32 2.05 1.33
CA ARG A 90 -13.67 1.06 2.21
C ARG A 90 -14.63 0.56 3.29
N ARG A 91 -15.39 1.45 3.95
CA ARG A 91 -16.41 1.08 4.95
C ARG A 91 -17.49 0.19 4.36
N ARG A 92 -18.01 0.54 3.17
CA ARG A 92 -19.01 -0.31 2.48
C ARG A 92 -18.47 -1.68 2.15
N PHE A 93 -17.22 -1.77 1.72
CA PHE A 93 -16.57 -3.05 1.45
C PHE A 93 -16.42 -3.89 2.74
N LEU A 94 -15.97 -3.29 3.83
CA LEU A 94 -15.79 -3.98 5.11
C LEU A 94 -17.12 -4.43 5.75
N ALA A 95 -18.21 -3.75 5.45
CA ALA A 95 -19.54 -4.14 5.94
C ALA A 95 -20.00 -5.54 5.46
N GLN A 96 -19.36 -6.10 4.43
CA GLN A 96 -19.64 -7.46 3.97
C GLN A 96 -19.15 -8.54 4.95
N PHE A 97 -18.25 -8.20 5.89
CA PHE A 97 -17.59 -9.13 6.80
C PHE A 97 -17.97 -8.91 8.27
N LEU A 98 -19.12 -8.31 8.55
CA LEU A 98 -19.56 -7.92 9.93
C LEU A 98 -19.64 -9.09 10.92
N GLY A 99 -19.73 -10.33 10.47
CA GLY A 99 -19.77 -11.50 11.33
C GLY A 99 -18.39 -12.09 11.69
N ILE A 100 -17.30 -11.53 11.16
CA ILE A 100 -15.94 -12.06 11.29
C ILE A 100 -15.06 -10.98 11.95
N PRO A 101 -14.24 -11.31 12.96
CA PRO A 101 -13.22 -10.40 13.45
C PRO A 101 -12.25 -10.00 12.34
N VAL A 102 -12.13 -8.69 12.05
CA VAL A 102 -11.31 -8.16 10.96
C VAL A 102 -10.11 -7.41 11.51
N VAL A 103 -8.94 -7.63 10.90
CA VAL A 103 -7.71 -6.84 11.10
C VAL A 103 -7.30 -6.24 9.76
N ILE A 104 -7.06 -4.94 9.75
CA ILE A 104 -6.64 -4.20 8.56
C ILE A 104 -5.11 -4.18 8.46
N LEU A 105 -4.59 -4.41 7.26
CA LEU A 105 -3.15 -4.37 6.98
C LEU A 105 -2.80 -3.21 6.05
N TYR A 106 -1.66 -2.57 6.35
CA TYR A 106 -0.98 -1.56 5.54
C TYR A 106 -1.69 -0.21 5.39
N THR A 107 -2.74 0.04 6.14
CA THR A 107 -3.37 1.35 6.27
C THR A 107 -4.13 1.42 7.57
N ASP A 108 -4.31 2.61 8.11
CA ASP A 108 -5.20 2.81 9.24
C ASP A 108 -6.67 2.83 8.78
N MET A 109 -7.53 2.24 9.60
CA MET A 109 -8.96 2.19 9.33
C MET A 109 -9.75 2.43 10.63
N PRO A 110 -10.37 3.60 10.79
CA PRO A 110 -11.11 3.93 12.00
C PRO A 110 -12.18 2.90 12.34
N GLY A 111 -12.10 2.36 13.58
CA GLY A 111 -13.02 1.34 14.09
C GLY A 111 -12.55 -0.11 13.90
N TYR A 112 -11.40 -0.33 13.30
CA TYR A 112 -10.79 -1.65 13.12
C TYR A 112 -9.37 -1.69 13.68
N PRO A 113 -8.95 -2.82 14.28
CA PRO A 113 -7.54 -3.06 14.55
C PRO A 113 -6.74 -2.95 13.26
N SER A 114 -5.68 -2.14 13.24
CA SER A 114 -4.87 -1.90 12.05
C SER A 114 -3.40 -2.17 12.32
N MET A 115 -2.73 -2.83 11.37
CA MET A 115 -1.29 -3.03 11.36
C MET A 115 -0.70 -2.20 10.23
N ILE A 116 0.07 -1.19 10.58
CA ILE A 116 0.69 -0.24 9.64
C ILE A 116 2.20 -0.29 9.74
N PHE A 117 2.90 0.10 8.69
CA PHE A 117 4.32 0.39 8.73
C PHE A 117 4.57 1.82 9.20
N ASP A 118 5.69 2.04 9.89
CA ASP A 118 6.21 3.40 10.12
C ASP A 118 6.84 3.95 8.83
N ASN A 119 5.98 4.34 7.90
CA ASN A 119 6.40 4.91 6.62
C ASN A 119 7.17 6.22 6.79
N GLN A 120 6.83 7.02 7.80
CA GLN A 120 7.42 8.33 8.00
C GLN A 120 8.80 8.24 8.65
N GLY A 121 8.94 7.49 9.75
CA GLY A 121 10.18 7.40 10.51
C GLY A 121 11.33 6.84 9.69
N ALA A 122 11.12 5.69 9.04
CA ALA A 122 12.12 5.08 8.18
C ALA A 122 12.50 5.97 6.99
N PHE A 123 11.50 6.62 6.35
CA PHE A 123 11.73 7.51 5.22
C PHE A 123 12.51 8.77 5.62
N MET A 124 12.16 9.39 6.76
CA MET A 124 12.89 10.53 7.31
C MET A 124 14.35 10.20 7.61
N GLN A 125 14.62 9.00 8.16
CA GLN A 125 15.99 8.55 8.40
C GLN A 125 16.79 8.47 7.11
N GLY A 126 16.22 7.90 6.04
CA GLY A 126 16.87 7.84 4.73
C GLY A 126 17.19 9.22 4.16
N ILE A 127 16.27 10.19 4.23
CA ILE A 127 16.53 11.57 3.79
C ILE A 127 17.62 12.24 4.65
N ARG A 128 17.56 12.09 5.98
CA ARG A 128 18.61 12.64 6.88
C ARG A 128 19.98 12.05 6.58
N HIS A 129 20.05 10.75 6.30
CA HIS A 129 21.29 10.10 5.90
C HIS A 129 21.89 10.74 4.63
N LEU A 130 21.08 10.98 3.60
CA LEU A 130 21.55 11.65 2.38
C LEU A 130 22.09 13.05 2.67
N ILE A 131 21.46 13.81 3.56
CA ILE A 131 21.86 15.18 3.88
C ILE A 131 23.07 15.20 4.79
N VAL A 132 23.03 14.47 5.90
CA VAL A 132 24.03 14.55 6.99
C VAL A 132 25.30 13.79 6.62
N ASP A 133 25.15 12.55 6.13
CA ASP A 133 26.30 11.67 5.89
C ASP A 133 26.89 11.87 4.50
N HIS A 134 26.09 12.28 3.52
CA HIS A 134 26.54 12.49 2.14
C HIS A 134 26.58 13.96 1.70
N GLY A 135 26.14 14.90 2.54
CA GLY A 135 26.17 16.34 2.24
C GLY A 135 25.24 16.75 1.09
N ALA A 136 24.22 15.94 0.78
CA ALA A 136 23.29 16.24 -0.31
C ALA A 136 22.48 17.51 -0.01
N LYS A 137 22.50 18.48 -0.94
CA LYS A 137 21.75 19.74 -0.83
C LYS A 137 20.56 19.79 -1.78
N ASN A 138 20.66 19.12 -2.91
CA ASN A 138 19.61 19.03 -3.92
C ASN A 138 19.12 17.59 -3.97
N ILE A 139 17.92 17.34 -3.44
CA ILE A 139 17.36 16.01 -3.32
C ILE A 139 16.10 15.98 -4.17
N GLY A 140 16.11 15.19 -5.26
CA GLY A 140 14.92 14.92 -6.06
C GLY A 140 14.06 13.88 -5.37
N TYR A 141 12.74 14.05 -5.41
CA TYR A 141 11.77 13.13 -4.82
C TYR A 141 10.75 12.64 -5.84
N VAL A 142 10.68 11.32 -6.02
CA VAL A 142 9.65 10.67 -6.82
C VAL A 142 8.56 10.19 -5.87
N SER A 143 7.40 10.84 -5.92
CA SER A 143 6.23 10.53 -5.12
C SER A 143 5.30 9.58 -5.87
N GLY A 144 4.41 8.89 -5.15
CA GLY A 144 3.24 8.25 -5.73
C GLY A 144 2.12 9.26 -6.04
N PRO A 145 0.93 8.77 -6.41
CA PRO A 145 -0.22 9.62 -6.72
C PRO A 145 -0.62 10.53 -5.55
N LYS A 146 -1.04 11.75 -5.85
CA LYS A 146 -1.52 12.71 -4.84
C LYS A 146 -2.74 12.24 -4.05
N THR A 147 -3.47 11.28 -4.58
CA THR A 147 -4.64 10.65 -3.93
C THR A 147 -4.26 9.53 -2.97
N ASN A 148 -3.00 9.05 -3.01
CA ASN A 148 -2.54 7.98 -2.14
C ASN A 148 -2.04 8.54 -0.82
N ILE A 149 -2.63 8.09 0.29
CA ILE A 149 -2.34 8.58 1.64
C ILE A 149 -0.87 8.34 2.01
N ASP A 150 -0.34 7.14 1.78
CA ASP A 150 1.05 6.79 2.13
C ASP A 150 2.06 7.63 1.33
N ALA A 151 1.76 7.89 0.05
CA ALA A 151 2.61 8.75 -0.78
C ALA A 151 2.66 10.19 -0.24
N MET A 152 1.51 10.70 0.21
CA MET A 152 1.41 12.05 0.79
C MET A 152 2.08 12.12 2.17
N GLU A 153 1.96 11.09 2.99
CA GLU A 153 2.68 11.01 4.27
C GLU A 153 4.20 11.04 4.07
N ARG A 154 4.72 10.29 3.10
CA ARG A 154 6.16 10.31 2.76
C ARG A 154 6.59 11.66 2.17
N LEU A 155 5.75 12.31 1.35
CA LEU A 155 6.04 13.66 0.86
C LEU A 155 6.11 14.68 2.01
N ASN A 156 5.22 14.56 2.98
CA ASN A 156 5.25 15.42 4.17
C ASN A 156 6.49 15.14 5.02
N ALA A 157 6.89 13.88 5.16
CA ALA A 157 8.13 13.49 5.83
C ALA A 157 9.36 14.07 5.12
N TYR A 158 9.39 14.04 3.77
CA TYR A 158 10.44 14.69 2.98
C TYR A 158 10.53 16.19 3.27
N ARG A 159 9.41 16.91 3.18
CA ARG A 159 9.34 18.36 3.47
C ARG A 159 9.85 18.68 4.88
N LYS A 160 9.40 17.89 5.85
CA LYS A 160 9.79 18.07 7.25
C LYS A 160 11.31 17.92 7.47
N VAL A 161 11.94 16.94 6.84
CA VAL A 161 13.40 16.79 6.96
C VAL A 161 14.16 17.92 6.29
N LEU A 162 13.71 18.40 5.11
CA LEU A 162 14.31 19.56 4.47
C LEU A 162 14.24 20.80 5.39
N GLU A 163 13.08 21.04 6.02
CA GLU A 163 12.90 22.13 6.98
C GLU A 163 13.83 21.99 8.18
N GLU A 164 13.91 20.81 8.81
CA GLU A 164 14.82 20.51 9.92
C GLU A 164 16.29 20.77 9.57
N GLN A 165 16.65 20.57 8.31
CA GLN A 165 18.04 20.75 7.82
C GLN A 165 18.28 22.10 7.15
N ASN A 166 17.32 23.04 7.24
CA ASN A 166 17.37 24.37 6.63
C ASN A 166 17.61 24.32 5.10
N ILE A 167 17.09 23.30 4.41
CA ILE A 167 17.13 23.20 2.96
C ILE A 167 15.76 23.68 2.41
N PRO A 168 15.74 24.70 1.54
CA PRO A 168 14.49 25.19 0.97
C PRO A 168 13.76 24.09 0.15
N TYR A 169 12.47 23.91 0.42
CA TYR A 169 11.64 23.03 -0.42
C TYR A 169 11.44 23.66 -1.80
N ASN A 170 11.65 22.86 -2.83
CA ASN A 170 11.43 23.26 -4.21
C ASN A 170 10.52 22.23 -4.90
N GLU A 171 9.35 22.67 -5.36
CA GLU A 171 8.38 21.80 -6.02
C GLU A 171 8.89 21.21 -7.32
N ASN A 172 9.82 21.88 -8.01
CA ASN A 172 10.48 21.36 -9.21
C ASN A 172 11.34 20.12 -8.95
N TYR A 173 11.64 19.83 -7.68
CA TYR A 173 12.35 18.62 -7.26
C TYR A 173 11.40 17.49 -6.87
N VAL A 174 10.09 17.63 -7.10
CA VAL A 174 9.09 16.61 -6.83
C VAL A 174 8.36 16.22 -8.10
N VAL A 175 8.31 14.93 -8.37
CA VAL A 175 7.51 14.37 -9.47
C VAL A 175 6.54 13.33 -8.91
N TYR A 176 5.34 13.27 -9.47
CA TYR A 176 4.29 12.34 -9.04
C TYR A 176 4.10 11.24 -10.06
N GLY A 177 4.38 10.00 -9.67
CA GLY A 177 4.07 8.79 -10.43
C GLY A 177 2.68 8.23 -10.09
N ASN A 178 2.32 7.16 -10.77
CA ASN A 178 1.05 6.44 -10.58
C ASN A 178 1.23 5.01 -10.05
N PHE A 179 2.44 4.62 -9.63
CA PHE A 179 2.84 3.27 -9.25
C PHE A 179 2.84 2.24 -10.38
N GLU A 180 2.84 2.70 -11.64
CA GLU A 180 2.85 1.86 -12.83
C GLU A 180 4.12 2.11 -13.67
N ASP A 181 4.43 1.18 -14.56
CA ASP A 181 5.58 1.27 -15.48
C ASP A 181 5.52 2.51 -16.38
N SER A 182 4.31 3.03 -16.65
CA SER A 182 4.13 4.29 -17.38
C SER A 182 4.81 5.49 -16.72
N SER A 183 5.13 5.43 -15.43
CA SER A 183 5.89 6.45 -14.71
C SER A 183 7.38 6.51 -15.14
N GLU A 184 7.92 5.48 -15.77
CA GLU A 184 9.35 5.40 -16.12
C GLU A 184 9.80 6.57 -17.00
N LYS A 185 9.02 6.91 -18.03
CA LYS A 185 9.31 8.05 -18.93
C LYS A 185 9.31 9.38 -18.19
N LEU A 186 8.37 9.56 -17.26
CA LEU A 186 8.26 10.75 -16.43
C LEU A 186 9.47 10.90 -15.51
N ILE A 187 9.89 9.80 -14.89
CA ILE A 187 11.07 9.76 -14.01
C ILE A 187 12.34 10.05 -14.81
N GLY A 188 12.48 9.46 -16.00
CA GLY A 188 13.63 9.72 -16.89
C GLY A 188 13.77 11.20 -17.28
N ALA A 189 12.65 11.85 -17.63
CA ALA A 189 12.64 13.28 -17.94
C ALA A 189 13.00 14.12 -16.69
N PHE A 190 12.46 13.77 -15.53
CA PHE A 190 12.74 14.44 -14.25
C PHE A 190 14.23 14.35 -13.87
N VAL A 191 14.83 13.17 -13.92
CA VAL A 191 16.27 12.99 -13.63
C VAL A 191 17.13 13.79 -14.58
N SER A 192 16.75 13.91 -15.86
CA SER A 192 17.46 14.72 -16.83
C SER A 192 17.42 16.23 -16.50
N THR A 193 16.30 16.69 -15.92
CA THR A 193 16.15 18.10 -15.49
C THR A 193 17.01 18.42 -14.27
N LEU A 194 17.24 17.46 -13.38
CA LEU A 194 18.07 17.67 -12.17
C LEU A 194 19.59 17.70 -12.48
N ARG A 195 20.02 17.24 -13.65
CA ARG A 195 21.43 17.20 -14.06
C ARG A 195 21.92 18.50 -14.73
N ASN A 196 21.00 19.36 -15.12
CA ASN A 196 21.29 20.67 -15.73
C ASN A 196 21.16 21.79 -14.68
#